data_784e5f9404079e317115e2f2ea6127a3
#
_entry.id   784e5f9404079e317115e2f2ea6127a3
#
_cell.length_a   1.000
_cell.length_b   1.000
_cell.length_c   1.000
_cell.angle_alpha   90.00
_cell.angle_beta   90.00
_cell.angle_gamma   90.00
#
_symmetry.space_group_name_H-M   'P 1'
#
loop_
_entity.id
_entity.type
_entity.pdbx_description
1 polymer ?
#
loop_
_entity_poly.entity_id
_entity_poly.type
_entity_poly.pdbx_seq_one_letter_code
_entity_poly.pdbx_strand_id
1 'polypeptide(L)'
;MASDVKDYVSKCDVCLAHLTSQTKKPLFQHEVIPRPWAKLAAYLCELHRRTLLVVTDCFSNYIEVARLSATSTQTVVRELKTMFARFGISEILVTDNGPQFSSNEFQVFARGWSFNYVTTSPRYPQSNGKVENAVRTVKRLFEKCKEAGLAEFEALLDWRITPPEGMDTSLAQRLMVRRCRTLLPMSESLLQPSYSLRGYLRALAQMKNGSTL
;
A
#
# COMPACT_ATOMS: atom_id res chain seq x y z
N MET A 1 -11.70 -35.31 -22.28
CA MET A 1 -11.76 -35.20 -20.79
C MET A 1 -11.83 -33.79 -20.27
N ALA A 2 -10.88 -32.84 -20.52
CA ALA A 2 -10.98 -31.46 -19.97
C ALA A 2 -12.11 -30.63 -20.60
N SER A 3 -12.43 -30.83 -21.89
CA SER A 3 -13.55 -30.20 -22.58
C SER A 3 -14.88 -30.69 -22.06
N ASP A 4 -15.00 -31.99 -21.80
CA ASP A 4 -16.25 -32.64 -21.38
C ASP A 4 -16.62 -32.25 -19.95
N VAL A 5 -15.63 -32.07 -19.07
CA VAL A 5 -15.82 -31.55 -17.72
C VAL A 5 -16.28 -30.09 -17.75
N LYS A 6 -15.69 -29.24 -18.62
CA LYS A 6 -16.14 -27.86 -18.80
C LYS A 6 -17.58 -27.78 -19.31
N ASP A 7 -17.94 -28.64 -20.26
CA ASP A 7 -19.28 -28.68 -20.83
C ASP A 7 -20.31 -29.15 -19.81
N TYR A 8 -19.96 -30.14 -18.99
CA TYR A 8 -20.81 -30.61 -17.90
C TYR A 8 -21.04 -29.54 -16.81
N VAL A 9 -19.97 -28.86 -16.37
CA VAL A 9 -20.04 -27.78 -15.35
C VAL A 9 -20.86 -26.60 -15.86
N SER A 10 -20.75 -26.27 -17.15
CA SER A 10 -21.49 -25.14 -17.75
C SER A 10 -23.00 -25.37 -17.88
N LYS A 11 -23.46 -26.63 -17.77
CA LYS A 11 -24.86 -27.02 -17.85
C LYS A 11 -25.45 -27.45 -16.49
N CYS A 12 -24.65 -27.43 -15.41
CA CYS A 12 -25.08 -27.85 -14.09
C CYS A 12 -25.62 -26.66 -13.30
N ASP A 13 -26.90 -26.61 -12.99
CA ASP A 13 -27.56 -25.52 -12.26
C ASP A 13 -26.93 -25.28 -10.87
N VAL A 14 -26.50 -26.31 -10.18
CA VAL A 14 -25.83 -26.22 -8.88
C VAL A 14 -24.45 -25.59 -9.05
N CYS A 15 -23.67 -25.99 -10.05
CA CYS A 15 -22.38 -25.40 -10.35
C CYS A 15 -22.52 -23.93 -10.80
N LEU A 16 -23.57 -23.63 -11.59
CA LEU A 16 -23.86 -22.26 -12.05
C LEU A 16 -24.29 -21.36 -10.87
N ALA A 17 -25.06 -21.88 -9.92
CA ALA A 17 -25.47 -21.13 -8.72
C ALA A 17 -24.29 -20.80 -7.78
N HIS A 18 -23.24 -21.63 -7.79
CA HIS A 18 -22.03 -21.45 -7.00
C HIS A 18 -20.84 -20.89 -7.80
N LEU A 19 -21.00 -20.69 -9.11
CA LEU A 19 -20.07 -19.89 -9.87
C LEU A 19 -20.14 -18.46 -9.33
N THR A 20 -19.13 -18.08 -8.55
CA THR A 20 -18.89 -16.67 -8.24
C THR A 20 -18.69 -15.95 -9.56
N SER A 21 -19.76 -15.35 -10.07
CA SER A 21 -19.76 -14.45 -11.20
C SER A 21 -18.91 -13.22 -10.80
N GLN A 22 -17.61 -13.37 -10.88
CA GLN A 22 -16.71 -12.21 -10.92
C GLN A 22 -16.82 -11.62 -12.31
N THR A 23 -17.93 -10.95 -12.58
CA THR A 23 -17.94 -9.89 -13.58
C THR A 23 -16.83 -8.95 -13.16
N LYS A 24 -15.69 -8.99 -13.87
CA LYS A 24 -14.61 -8.00 -13.71
C LYS A 24 -15.26 -6.67 -14.01
N LYS A 25 -15.73 -5.98 -12.97
CA LYS A 25 -16.17 -4.59 -13.10
C LYS A 25 -15.00 -3.83 -13.69
N PRO A 26 -15.22 -2.97 -14.70
CA PRO A 26 -14.12 -2.19 -15.26
C PRO A 26 -13.40 -1.49 -14.12
N LEU A 27 -12.09 -1.72 -14.04
CA LEU A 27 -11.21 -1.08 -13.09
C LEU A 27 -11.22 0.42 -13.42
N PHE A 28 -12.03 1.19 -12.71
CA PHE A 28 -11.83 2.63 -12.67
C PHE A 28 -10.46 2.83 -12.02
N GLN A 29 -9.45 3.02 -12.85
CA GLN A 29 -8.12 3.36 -12.38
C GLN A 29 -8.23 4.69 -11.65
N HIS A 30 -8.02 4.68 -10.33
CA HIS A 30 -7.82 5.93 -9.62
C HIS A 30 -6.67 6.67 -10.28
N GLU A 31 -6.91 7.94 -10.55
CA GLU A 31 -5.86 8.83 -11.03
C GLU A 31 -4.67 8.74 -10.08
N VAL A 32 -3.59 8.14 -10.58
CA VAL A 32 -2.34 8.03 -9.82
C VAL A 32 -1.62 9.35 -10.04
N ILE A 33 -1.52 10.16 -9.01
CA ILE A 33 -0.69 11.36 -9.05
C ILE A 33 0.74 10.90 -9.34
N PRO A 34 1.40 11.37 -10.40
CA PRO A 34 2.67 10.81 -10.90
C PRO A 34 3.88 11.31 -10.10
N ARG A 35 3.76 11.42 -8.77
CA ARG A 35 4.86 11.79 -7.88
C ARG A 35 4.75 11.08 -6.52
N PRO A 36 5.92 10.79 -5.90
CA PRO A 36 5.95 10.15 -4.59
C PRO A 36 5.25 11.00 -3.53
N TRP A 37 4.62 10.32 -2.57
CA TRP A 37 4.02 10.88 -1.36
C TRP A 37 2.87 11.87 -1.58
N ALA A 38 2.40 12.05 -2.82
CA ALA A 38 1.29 12.97 -3.12
C ALA A 38 -0.07 12.40 -2.72
N LYS A 39 -0.27 11.10 -2.93
CA LYS A 39 -1.51 10.39 -2.56
C LYS A 39 -1.18 9.19 -1.70
N LEU A 40 -1.71 9.21 -0.50
CA LEU A 40 -1.53 8.15 0.49
C LEU A 40 -2.84 7.40 0.72
N ALA A 41 -2.74 6.15 1.14
CA ALA A 41 -3.86 5.43 1.70
C ALA A 41 -3.49 4.92 3.09
N ALA A 42 -4.38 5.12 4.08
CA ALA A 42 -4.16 4.76 5.47
C ALA A 42 -5.26 3.84 5.99
N TYR A 43 -4.88 2.87 6.81
CA TYR A 43 -5.77 1.91 7.41
C TYR A 43 -5.30 1.49 8.81
N LEU A 44 -6.25 1.25 9.70
CA LEU A 44 -5.97 0.66 11.01
C LEU A 44 -6.21 -0.85 10.95
N CYS A 45 -5.24 -1.62 11.40
CA CYS A 45 -5.42 -3.06 11.49
C CYS A 45 -4.90 -3.60 12.83
N GLU A 46 -5.47 -4.70 13.27
CA GLU A 46 -4.99 -5.43 14.44
C GLU A 46 -4.10 -6.59 14.02
N LEU A 47 -2.99 -6.73 14.74
CA LEU A 47 -2.07 -7.86 14.65
C LEU A 47 -1.46 -8.14 16.03
N HIS A 48 -1.51 -9.40 16.50
CA HIS A 48 -0.98 -9.82 17.78
C HIS A 48 -1.40 -8.94 18.98
N ARG A 49 -2.68 -8.58 19.05
CA ARG A 49 -3.27 -7.70 20.08
C ARG A 49 -2.68 -6.27 20.06
N ARG A 50 -2.10 -5.85 18.96
CA ARG A 50 -1.57 -4.48 18.75
C ARG A 50 -2.30 -3.85 17.59
N THR A 51 -2.69 -2.60 17.75
CA THR A 51 -3.23 -1.80 16.64
C THR A 51 -2.08 -1.18 15.87
N LEU A 52 -2.09 -1.36 14.56
CA LEU A 52 -1.13 -0.79 13.63
C LEU A 52 -1.84 0.23 12.74
N LEU A 53 -1.22 1.38 12.55
CA LEU A 53 -1.53 2.29 11.46
C LEU A 53 -0.62 1.93 10.28
N VAL A 54 -1.21 1.50 9.20
CA VAL A 54 -0.52 1.19 7.94
C VAL A 54 -0.82 2.30 6.95
N VAL A 55 0.21 2.95 6.44
CA VAL A 55 0.11 4.02 5.44
C VAL A 55 0.90 3.60 4.22
N THR A 56 0.29 3.64 3.04
CA THR A 56 0.98 3.33 1.78
C THR A 56 0.95 4.51 0.82
N ASP A 57 2.08 4.77 0.19
CA ASP A 57 2.15 5.72 -0.91
C ASP A 57 1.60 5.08 -2.19
N CYS A 58 0.61 5.71 -2.79
CA CYS A 58 -0.08 5.19 -3.98
C CYS A 58 0.82 5.15 -5.23
N PHE A 59 1.88 5.95 -5.27
CA PHE A 59 2.83 6.00 -6.38
C PHE A 59 3.92 4.91 -6.26
N SER A 60 4.64 4.89 -5.17
CA SER A 60 5.78 3.98 -4.96
C SER A 60 5.40 2.61 -4.41
N ASN A 61 4.20 2.48 -3.84
CA ASN A 61 3.74 1.38 -2.99
C ASN A 61 4.58 1.20 -1.71
N TYR A 62 5.34 2.24 -1.32
CA TYR A 62 6.08 2.24 -0.07
C TYR A 62 5.12 2.21 1.12
N ILE A 63 5.44 1.42 2.13
CA ILE A 63 4.59 1.24 3.30
C ILE A 63 5.29 1.80 4.54
N GLU A 64 4.60 2.68 5.26
CA GLU A 64 4.91 3.07 6.63
C GLU A 64 4.00 2.31 7.60
N VAL A 65 4.57 1.94 8.75
CA VAL A 65 3.85 1.24 9.81
C VAL A 65 4.15 1.92 11.14
N ALA A 66 3.12 2.31 11.86
CA ALA A 66 3.23 2.78 13.23
C ALA A 66 2.42 1.89 14.17
N ARG A 67 3.02 1.55 15.33
CA ARG A 67 2.30 0.87 16.42
C ARG A 67 1.60 1.92 17.26
N LEU A 68 0.30 1.78 17.39
CA LEU A 68 -0.49 2.71 18.18
C LEU A 68 -0.54 2.27 19.66
N SER A 69 -0.30 3.20 20.55
CA SER A 69 -0.47 3.00 21.99
C SER A 69 -1.95 2.96 22.42
N ALA A 70 -2.79 3.63 21.65
CA ALA A 70 -4.25 3.66 21.82
C ALA A 70 -4.93 3.86 20.46
N THR A 71 -6.14 3.33 20.30
CA THR A 71 -6.93 3.47 19.08
C THR A 71 -7.77 4.77 19.12
N SER A 72 -7.12 5.90 19.43
CA SER A 72 -7.73 7.23 19.46
C SER A 72 -7.35 8.06 18.25
N THR A 73 -8.19 9.02 17.88
CA THR A 73 -7.89 10.01 16.82
C THR A 73 -6.58 10.74 17.09
N GLN A 74 -6.34 11.16 18.33
CA GLN A 74 -5.12 11.88 18.74
C GLN A 74 -3.86 11.06 18.45
N THR A 75 -3.88 9.75 18.75
CA THR A 75 -2.75 8.88 18.48
C THR A 75 -2.52 8.72 16.97
N VAL A 76 -3.57 8.53 16.20
CA VAL A 76 -3.49 8.45 14.73
C VAL A 76 -2.94 9.75 14.13
N VAL A 77 -3.44 10.90 14.57
CA VAL A 77 -2.99 12.22 14.14
C VAL A 77 -1.51 12.42 14.48
N ARG A 78 -1.07 12.03 15.66
CA ARG A 78 0.34 12.13 16.07
C ARG A 78 1.25 11.32 15.14
N GLU A 79 0.87 10.08 14.85
CA GLU A 79 1.68 9.22 13.97
C GLU A 79 1.70 9.75 12.53
N LEU A 80 0.57 10.23 12.01
CA LEU A 80 0.53 10.88 10.70
C LEU A 80 1.41 12.14 10.65
N LYS A 81 1.38 12.99 11.70
CA LYS A 81 2.29 14.14 11.81
C LYS A 81 3.76 13.73 11.77
N THR A 82 4.11 12.62 12.43
CA THR A 82 5.47 12.08 12.41
C THR A 82 5.88 11.64 10.99
N MET A 83 4.98 11.00 10.25
CA MET A 83 5.23 10.62 8.85
C MET A 83 5.32 11.85 7.94
N PHE A 84 4.43 12.81 8.11
CA PHE A 84 4.47 14.07 7.34
C PHE A 84 5.72 14.90 7.62
N ALA A 85 6.21 14.90 8.86
CA ALA A 85 7.48 15.58 9.19
C ALA A 85 8.70 14.94 8.51
N ARG A 86 8.65 13.63 8.18
CA ARG A 86 9.72 12.91 7.48
C ARG A 86 9.67 13.04 5.96
N PHE A 87 8.48 12.98 5.38
CA PHE A 87 8.30 12.85 3.93
C PHE A 87 7.58 14.04 3.29
N GLY A 88 7.12 14.99 4.07
CA GLY A 88 6.27 16.08 3.62
C GLY A 88 4.77 15.77 3.77
N ILE A 89 3.94 16.80 3.61
CA ILE A 89 2.48 16.67 3.66
C ILE A 89 1.98 16.13 2.32
N SER A 90 1.12 15.10 2.36
CA SER A 90 0.47 14.59 1.15
C SER A 90 -0.63 15.55 0.68
N GLU A 91 -0.97 15.52 -0.60
CA GLU A 91 -2.13 16.27 -1.12
C GLU A 91 -3.44 15.57 -0.77
N ILE A 92 -3.44 14.23 -0.89
CA ILE A 92 -4.64 13.41 -0.69
C ILE A 92 -4.30 12.26 0.26
N LEU A 93 -5.12 12.09 1.28
CA LEU A 93 -5.11 10.92 2.15
C LEU A 93 -6.44 10.16 1.98
N VAL A 94 -6.35 8.92 1.51
CA VAL A 94 -7.50 8.01 1.41
C VAL A 94 -7.56 7.15 2.67
N THR A 95 -8.71 7.11 3.34
CA THR A 95 -8.91 6.33 4.57
C THR A 95 -10.18 5.49 4.47
N ASP A 96 -10.36 4.54 5.37
CA ASP A 96 -11.67 3.98 5.63
C ASP A 96 -12.55 4.98 6.41
N ASN A 97 -13.81 4.62 6.63
CA ASN A 97 -14.75 5.42 7.41
C ASN A 97 -14.69 5.09 8.92
N GLY A 98 -13.53 4.68 9.41
CA GLY A 98 -13.33 4.40 10.84
C GLY A 98 -13.54 5.65 11.71
N PRO A 99 -13.99 5.50 12.96
CA PRO A 99 -14.32 6.63 13.86
C PRO A 99 -13.13 7.57 14.07
N GLN A 100 -11.89 7.07 13.98
CA GLN A 100 -10.67 7.86 14.13
C GLN A 100 -10.50 8.86 12.98
N PHE A 101 -10.89 8.48 11.74
CA PHE A 101 -10.77 9.30 10.54
C PHE A 101 -12.01 10.17 10.29
N SER A 102 -13.18 9.78 10.80
CA SER A 102 -14.44 10.54 10.63
C SER A 102 -14.68 11.59 11.72
N SER A 103 -13.82 11.68 12.73
CA SER A 103 -13.97 12.61 13.85
C SER A 103 -13.74 14.06 13.45
N ASN A 104 -14.37 15.00 14.20
CA ASN A 104 -14.12 16.42 14.02
C ASN A 104 -12.65 16.82 14.26
N GLU A 105 -11.99 16.14 15.20
CA GLU A 105 -10.56 16.34 15.48
C GLU A 105 -9.69 16.02 14.25
N PHE A 106 -10.00 14.95 13.54
CA PHE A 106 -9.30 14.61 12.30
C PHE A 106 -9.56 15.64 11.19
N GLN A 107 -10.78 16.16 11.09
CA GLN A 107 -11.11 17.24 10.14
C GLN A 107 -10.34 18.53 10.43
N VAL A 108 -10.21 18.89 11.71
CA VAL A 108 -9.40 20.05 12.13
C VAL A 108 -7.93 19.84 11.75
N PHE A 109 -7.41 18.64 11.97
CA PHE A 109 -6.04 18.28 11.57
C PHE A 109 -5.85 18.41 10.05
N ALA A 110 -6.76 17.85 9.24
CA ALA A 110 -6.66 17.91 7.79
C ALA A 110 -6.67 19.36 7.26
N ARG A 111 -7.57 20.20 7.80
CA ARG A 111 -7.62 21.63 7.46
C ARG A 111 -6.36 22.38 7.89
N GLY A 112 -5.88 22.16 9.11
CA GLY A 112 -4.71 22.85 9.66
C GLY A 112 -3.40 22.46 8.95
N TRP A 113 -3.34 21.27 8.34
CA TRP A 113 -2.20 20.78 7.56
C TRP A 113 -2.40 20.86 6.06
N SER A 114 -3.52 21.44 5.61
CA SER A 114 -3.83 21.72 4.19
C SER A 114 -3.76 20.51 3.28
N PHE A 115 -4.27 19.36 3.72
CA PHE A 115 -4.43 18.18 2.87
C PHE A 115 -5.89 17.77 2.75
N ASN A 116 -6.25 17.19 1.61
CA ASN A 116 -7.57 16.62 1.39
C ASN A 116 -7.59 15.18 1.89
N TYR A 117 -8.62 14.79 2.64
CA TYR A 117 -8.84 13.37 2.92
C TYR A 117 -10.17 12.90 2.34
N VAL A 118 -10.15 11.67 1.86
CA VAL A 118 -11.29 11.02 1.20
C VAL A 118 -11.55 9.71 1.93
N THR A 119 -12.76 9.57 2.47
CA THR A 119 -13.20 8.31 3.07
C THR A 119 -13.75 7.39 1.99
N THR A 120 -13.27 6.16 1.95
CA THR A 120 -13.80 5.15 1.03
C THR A 120 -15.08 4.56 1.59
N SER A 121 -16.11 4.51 0.77
CA SER A 121 -17.34 3.81 1.13
C SER A 121 -17.13 2.28 1.01
N PRO A 122 -17.73 1.47 1.91
CA PRO A 122 -17.76 0.02 1.79
C PRO A 122 -18.35 -0.48 0.46
N ARG A 123 -19.10 0.37 -0.25
CA ARG A 123 -19.71 0.08 -1.55
C ARG A 123 -18.74 0.20 -2.74
N TYR A 124 -17.52 0.72 -2.52
CA TYR A 124 -16.48 0.85 -3.55
C TYR A 124 -15.16 0.21 -3.10
N PRO A 125 -15.09 -1.13 -3.01
CA PRO A 125 -13.91 -1.84 -2.53
C PRO A 125 -12.65 -1.61 -3.37
N GLN A 126 -12.79 -1.20 -4.62
CA GLN A 126 -11.66 -0.96 -5.52
C GLN A 126 -10.79 0.24 -5.10
N SER A 127 -11.34 1.22 -4.37
CA SER A 127 -10.58 2.37 -3.90
C SER A 127 -9.60 2.03 -2.78
N ASN A 128 -9.78 0.92 -2.09
CA ASN A 128 -8.93 0.46 -0.98
C ASN A 128 -7.92 -0.62 -1.35
N GLY A 129 -7.93 -1.14 -2.58
CA GLY A 129 -7.12 -2.29 -2.97
C GLY A 129 -5.62 -2.14 -2.69
N LYS A 130 -5.08 -0.92 -2.77
CA LYS A 130 -3.66 -0.66 -2.45
C LYS A 130 -3.37 -0.79 -0.96
N VAL A 131 -4.20 -0.18 -0.11
CA VAL A 131 -3.99 -0.24 1.34
C VAL A 131 -4.34 -1.62 1.89
N GLU A 132 -5.34 -2.30 1.36
CA GLU A 132 -5.65 -3.69 1.72
C GLU A 132 -4.49 -4.63 1.39
N ASN A 133 -3.87 -4.44 0.23
CA ASN A 133 -2.66 -5.18 -0.14
C ASN A 133 -1.48 -4.84 0.79
N ALA A 134 -1.30 -3.56 1.16
CA ALA A 134 -0.29 -3.14 2.11
C ALA A 134 -0.51 -3.77 3.48
N VAL A 135 -1.74 -3.76 4.00
CA VAL A 135 -2.11 -4.41 5.27
C VAL A 135 -1.83 -5.92 5.23
N ARG A 136 -2.22 -6.59 4.14
CA ARG A 136 -1.95 -8.03 3.95
C ARG A 136 -0.45 -8.32 3.95
N THR A 137 0.32 -7.49 3.28
CA THR A 137 1.79 -7.59 3.23
C THR A 137 2.40 -7.43 4.61
N VAL A 138 2.01 -6.40 5.37
CA VAL A 138 2.50 -6.16 6.73
C VAL A 138 2.14 -7.32 7.67
N LYS A 139 0.89 -7.77 7.65
CA LYS A 139 0.46 -8.91 8.48
C LYS A 139 1.28 -10.16 8.18
N ARG A 140 1.38 -10.54 6.90
CA ARG A 140 2.15 -11.72 6.48
C ARG A 140 3.64 -11.60 6.84
N LEU A 141 4.23 -10.41 6.71
CA LEU A 141 5.62 -10.16 7.04
C LEU A 141 5.87 -10.33 8.53
N PHE A 142 5.04 -9.70 9.38
CA PHE A 142 5.19 -9.72 10.82
C PHE A 142 4.84 -11.09 11.43
N GLU A 143 3.89 -11.83 10.85
CA GLU A 143 3.61 -13.22 11.23
C GLU A 143 4.85 -14.10 10.99
N LYS A 144 5.46 -14.01 9.81
CA LYS A 144 6.70 -14.74 9.51
C LYS A 144 7.85 -14.36 10.46
N CYS A 145 7.99 -13.08 10.79
CA CYS A 145 9.00 -12.64 11.75
C CYS A 145 8.79 -13.26 13.12
N LYS A 146 7.54 -13.32 13.59
CA LYS A 146 7.19 -13.94 14.87
C LYS A 146 7.52 -15.42 14.88
N GLU A 147 7.19 -16.16 13.82
CA GLU A 147 7.49 -17.60 13.68
C GLU A 147 9.00 -17.86 13.64
N ALA A 148 9.74 -17.01 12.92
CA ALA A 148 11.19 -17.15 12.75
C ALA A 148 12.04 -16.51 13.86
N GLY A 149 11.42 -15.82 14.83
CA GLY A 149 12.15 -15.08 15.88
C GLY A 149 12.95 -13.88 15.35
N LEU A 150 12.53 -13.30 14.21
CA LEU A 150 13.21 -12.18 13.56
C LEU A 150 12.63 -10.83 13.98
N ALA A 151 13.42 -9.77 13.85
CA ALA A 151 12.99 -8.41 14.12
C ALA A 151 12.08 -7.87 13.01
N GLU A 152 10.87 -7.45 13.36
CA GLU A 152 9.85 -6.95 12.42
C GLU A 152 10.35 -5.75 11.58
N PHE A 153 11.15 -4.86 12.21
CA PHE A 153 11.68 -3.67 11.51
C PHE A 153 12.80 -3.99 10.52
N GLU A 154 13.60 -5.01 10.77
CA GLU A 154 14.61 -5.50 9.82
C GLU A 154 13.93 -6.10 8.60
N ALA A 155 12.93 -6.95 8.80
CA ALA A 155 12.16 -7.54 7.72
C ALA A 155 11.39 -6.47 6.91
N LEU A 156 10.89 -5.42 7.58
CA LEU A 156 10.24 -4.30 6.91
C LEU A 156 11.25 -3.48 6.07
N LEU A 157 12.47 -3.29 6.60
CA LEU A 157 13.56 -2.66 5.83
C LEU A 157 13.88 -3.49 4.59
N ASP A 158 14.11 -4.79 4.73
CA ASP A 158 14.43 -5.70 3.63
C ASP A 158 13.32 -5.70 2.56
N TRP A 159 12.07 -5.73 2.99
CA TRP A 159 10.94 -5.65 2.06
C TRP A 159 10.89 -4.32 1.30
N ARG A 160 11.20 -3.20 1.95
CA ARG A 160 11.21 -1.86 1.33
C ARG A 160 12.33 -1.68 0.30
N ILE A 161 13.48 -2.34 0.50
CA ILE A 161 14.67 -2.21 -0.34
C ILE A 161 14.78 -3.29 -1.42
N THR A 162 13.98 -4.35 -1.33
CA THR A 162 13.94 -5.42 -2.34
C THR A 162 13.05 -4.98 -3.50
N PRO A 163 13.54 -4.99 -4.75
CA PRO A 163 12.71 -4.75 -5.91
C PRO A 163 11.61 -5.82 -6.01
N PRO A 164 10.34 -5.44 -6.23
CA PRO A 164 9.29 -6.40 -6.54
C PRO A 164 9.56 -7.11 -7.87
N GLU A 165 8.97 -8.28 -8.03
CA GLU A 165 9.07 -9.06 -9.27
C GLU A 165 8.69 -8.21 -10.49
N GLY A 166 9.51 -8.30 -11.54
CA GLY A 166 9.34 -7.52 -12.78
C GLY A 166 9.70 -6.03 -12.67
N MET A 167 10.35 -5.60 -11.60
CA MET A 167 10.75 -4.20 -11.42
C MET A 167 12.23 -4.06 -11.06
N ASP A 168 12.90 -3.07 -11.68
CA ASP A 168 14.33 -2.79 -11.46
C ASP A 168 14.59 -1.92 -10.22
N THR A 169 13.55 -1.35 -9.62
CA THR A 169 13.68 -0.42 -8.49
C THR A 169 12.87 -0.87 -7.29
N SER A 170 13.47 -0.77 -6.12
CA SER A 170 12.78 -1.04 -4.86
C SER A 170 11.76 0.06 -4.51
N LEU A 171 10.88 -0.23 -3.57
CA LEU A 171 9.88 0.72 -3.10
C LEU A 171 10.52 1.96 -2.48
N ALA A 172 11.61 1.76 -1.72
CA ALA A 172 12.39 2.84 -1.14
C ALA A 172 13.05 3.73 -2.22
N GLN A 173 13.57 3.14 -3.29
CA GLN A 173 14.14 3.91 -4.40
C GLN A 173 13.08 4.75 -5.12
N ARG A 174 11.86 4.25 -5.24
CA ARG A 174 10.75 4.99 -5.87
C ARG A 174 10.28 6.16 -5.02
N LEU A 175 10.27 6.00 -3.69
CA LEU A 175 9.88 7.08 -2.78
C LEU A 175 10.98 8.12 -2.61
N MET A 176 12.23 7.67 -2.38
CA MET A 176 13.33 8.52 -1.91
C MET A 176 14.32 8.90 -3.02
N VAL A 177 14.15 8.34 -4.24
CA VAL A 177 15.04 8.54 -5.40
C VAL A 177 16.51 8.12 -5.12
N ARG A 178 16.73 7.29 -4.13
CA ARG A 178 18.04 6.76 -3.74
C ARG A 178 17.93 5.33 -3.22
N ARG A 179 19.01 4.56 -3.27
CA ARG A 179 19.12 3.30 -2.54
C ARG A 179 19.32 3.56 -1.06
N CYS A 180 18.76 2.69 -0.23
CA CYS A 180 19.01 2.70 1.21
C CYS A 180 20.14 1.72 1.53
N ARG A 181 20.98 2.08 2.50
CA ARG A 181 21.95 1.15 3.08
C ARG A 181 21.20 0.03 3.81
N THR A 182 21.72 -1.17 3.70
CA THR A 182 21.17 -2.39 4.31
C THR A 182 22.16 -2.95 5.33
N LEU A 183 21.79 -4.04 5.99
CA LEU A 183 22.71 -4.79 6.84
C LEU A 183 23.79 -5.54 6.01
N LEU A 184 23.53 -5.76 4.73
CA LEU A 184 24.50 -6.36 3.82
C LEU A 184 25.52 -5.32 3.35
N PRO A 185 26.80 -5.70 3.18
CA PRO A 185 27.81 -4.82 2.62
C PRO A 185 27.41 -4.33 1.24
N MET A 186 27.53 -3.03 1.00
CA MET A 186 27.23 -2.39 -0.29
C MET A 186 28.34 -1.43 -0.68
N SER A 187 28.60 -1.33 -1.99
CA SER A 187 29.48 -0.29 -2.52
C SER A 187 28.87 1.10 -2.30
N GLU A 188 29.69 2.07 -1.89
CA GLU A 188 29.26 3.46 -1.73
C GLU A 188 28.72 4.08 -3.03
N SER A 189 29.23 3.64 -4.17
CA SER A 189 28.75 4.08 -5.49
C SER A 189 27.27 3.76 -5.71
N LEU A 190 26.76 2.67 -5.14
CA LEU A 190 25.36 2.28 -5.23
C LEU A 190 24.43 3.13 -4.35
N LEU A 191 24.98 3.79 -3.34
CA LEU A 191 24.23 4.65 -2.41
C LEU A 191 24.10 6.09 -2.91
N GLN A 192 24.82 6.45 -3.97
CA GLN A 192 24.73 7.77 -4.56
C GLN A 192 23.31 8.02 -5.10
N PRO A 193 22.75 9.25 -4.93
CA PRO A 193 21.45 9.59 -5.46
C PRO A 193 21.42 9.43 -6.97
N SER A 194 20.44 8.67 -7.46
CA SER A 194 20.20 8.59 -8.91
C SER A 194 19.01 9.50 -9.25
N TYR A 195 19.26 10.59 -9.95
CA TYR A 195 18.22 11.53 -10.41
C TYR A 195 17.40 11.04 -11.59
N SER A 196 17.47 9.76 -11.94
CA SER A 196 16.75 9.20 -13.09
C SER A 196 15.28 8.87 -12.79
N LEU A 197 14.47 9.89 -12.55
CA LEU A 197 13.01 9.78 -12.56
C LEU A 197 12.49 9.27 -13.93
N ARG A 198 13.23 9.52 -15.02
CA ARG A 198 12.87 9.09 -16.39
C ARG A 198 12.78 7.57 -16.54
N GLY A 199 13.66 6.81 -15.92
CA GLY A 199 13.65 5.34 -15.98
C GLY A 199 12.40 4.75 -15.31
N TYR A 200 11.97 5.33 -14.20
CA TYR A 200 10.77 4.89 -13.49
C TYR A 200 9.47 5.20 -14.25
N LEU A 201 9.37 6.37 -14.85
CA LEU A 201 8.21 6.73 -15.68
C LEU A 201 8.10 5.82 -16.91
N ARG A 202 9.24 5.36 -17.48
CA ARG A 202 9.25 4.35 -18.56
C ARG A 202 8.76 2.99 -18.07
N ALA A 203 9.18 2.54 -16.88
CA ALA A 203 8.72 1.28 -16.30
C ALA A 203 7.20 1.28 -16.00
N LEU A 204 6.65 2.39 -15.51
CA LEU A 204 5.19 2.56 -15.34
C LEU A 204 4.43 2.52 -16.66
N ALA A 205 4.98 3.12 -17.71
CA ALA A 205 4.38 3.09 -19.05
C ALA A 205 4.37 1.67 -19.64
N GLN A 206 5.43 0.91 -19.42
CA GLN A 206 5.53 -0.50 -19.85
C GLN A 206 4.54 -1.40 -19.11
N MET A 207 4.30 -1.18 -17.80
CA MET A 207 3.28 -1.92 -17.03
C MET A 207 1.86 -1.63 -17.52
N LYS A 208 1.56 -0.40 -17.99
CA LYS A 208 0.27 -0.06 -18.59
C LYS A 208 0.04 -0.79 -19.92
N ASN A 209 1.11 -1.03 -20.69
CA ASN A 209 1.04 -1.67 -22.00
C ASN A 209 1.13 -3.21 -21.93
N GLY A 210 1.59 -3.79 -20.82
CA GLY A 210 1.72 -5.24 -20.61
C GLY A 210 0.50 -5.92 -20.01
N SER A 211 -0.58 -5.19 -19.71
CA SER A 211 -1.84 -5.75 -19.18
C SER A 211 -2.87 -6.08 -20.28
N THR A 212 -2.42 -6.21 -21.53
CA THR A 212 -3.25 -6.65 -22.65
C THR A 212 -2.68 -7.97 -23.19
N LEU A 213 -2.93 -9.05 -22.43
CA LEU A 213 -2.95 -10.44 -22.93
C LEU A 213 -3.88 -11.26 -22.03
#